data_90ce8896c7c51c4b17d0c54a8c610a09
#
_entry.id   90ce8896c7c51c4b17d0c54a8c610a09
#
_cell.length_a   1.000
_cell.length_b   1.000
_cell.length_c   1.000
_cell.angle_alpha   90.00
_cell.angle_beta   90.00
_cell.angle_gamma   90.00
#
_symmetry.space_group_name_H-M   'P 1'
#
loop_
_entity.id
_entity.type
_entity.pdbx_description
1 polymer ?
#
loop_
_entity_poly.entity_id
_entity_poly.type
_entity_poly.pdbx_seq_one_letter_code
_entity_poly.pdbx_strand_id
1 'polypeptide(L)'
;MSLHTRICDIFGIEIPIVLAGMGGASNPELAAAVSNAGGLGVLGAATCRPDELREWIQRTRELTDRPFGVDTLLPASVRKAPAGGGAASATSPSPADQLPEFKRFTTEFMEREGLGEFPSEDDLRKKGFMEDLGALFSKEVFEGQMEVVIEQKVPVYAAGLGNPGPWVDRLHANGTVVVSVVGAVRHARKAVESGVDVIVAQGHDAGGHNSPVGTMALVPQVVDAAGDVPVLAAGGIGDGRGVAAALMLGAEGAWIGSAFLAAEEAGIEDYQKKALVEANEEGTVISRSVTGKPARLIRNSWARAWEESDFEPLPMPFQSILAGPVQAAAMRQKRGDVAPGFAGQGIGMIEAIRPAAEILREIVEGAERTLEGAPGFQRGAG
;
A
#
# COMPACT_ATOMS: atom_id res chain seq x y z
N MET A 1 1.40 2.91 -30.58
CA MET A 1 2.78 2.83 -30.05
C MET A 1 2.71 1.87 -28.87
N SER A 2 3.56 0.86 -28.75
CA SER A 2 3.51 -0.04 -27.59
C SER A 2 4.31 0.58 -26.44
N LEU A 3 3.68 0.74 -25.25
CA LEU A 3 4.39 1.18 -24.05
C LEU A 3 5.37 0.08 -23.62
N HIS A 4 6.65 0.29 -23.86
CA HIS A 4 7.71 -0.63 -23.47
C HIS A 4 8.89 0.16 -22.88
N THR A 5 9.38 -0.25 -21.72
CA THR A 5 10.51 0.36 -21.02
C THR A 5 11.40 -0.74 -20.44
N ARG A 6 12.57 -0.38 -19.88
CA ARG A 6 13.45 -1.37 -19.19
C ARG A 6 12.73 -2.18 -18.11
N ILE A 7 11.71 -1.62 -17.48
CA ILE A 7 10.90 -2.33 -16.48
C ILE A 7 10.24 -3.58 -17.08
N CYS A 8 9.82 -3.52 -18.35
CA CYS A 8 9.24 -4.68 -19.01
C CYS A 8 10.25 -5.81 -19.15
N ASP A 9 11.49 -5.48 -19.51
CA ASP A 9 12.57 -6.47 -19.67
C ASP A 9 13.00 -7.04 -18.31
N ILE A 10 13.11 -6.19 -17.28
CA ILE A 10 13.52 -6.60 -15.92
C ILE A 10 12.51 -7.54 -15.29
N PHE A 11 11.22 -7.26 -15.42
CA PHE A 11 10.16 -8.06 -14.80
C PHE A 11 9.64 -9.20 -15.72
N GLY A 12 10.01 -9.21 -17.00
CA GLY A 12 9.47 -10.14 -17.98
C GLY A 12 8.00 -9.92 -18.29
N ILE A 13 7.55 -8.66 -18.33
CA ILE A 13 6.15 -8.24 -18.58
C ILE A 13 6.02 -7.47 -19.91
N GLU A 14 4.80 -7.30 -20.38
CA GLU A 14 4.52 -6.63 -21.65
C GLU A 14 4.32 -5.12 -21.50
N ILE A 15 3.86 -4.67 -20.35
CA ILE A 15 3.38 -3.32 -20.08
C ILE A 15 4.01 -2.82 -18.77
N PRO A 16 4.59 -1.59 -18.69
CA PRO A 16 5.29 -1.10 -17.52
C PRO A 16 4.33 -0.59 -16.42
N ILE A 17 3.30 -1.39 -16.12
CA ILE A 17 2.31 -1.13 -15.09
C ILE A 17 2.32 -2.27 -14.09
N VAL A 18 2.48 -1.90 -12.82
CA VAL A 18 2.60 -2.82 -11.70
C VAL A 18 1.45 -2.58 -10.72
N LEU A 19 0.75 -3.64 -10.35
CA LEU A 19 -0.20 -3.62 -9.26
C LEU A 19 0.52 -3.35 -7.93
N ALA A 20 0.09 -2.38 -7.16
CA ALA A 20 0.62 -2.16 -5.81
C ALA A 20 0.28 -3.33 -4.89
N GLY A 21 1.22 -3.71 -4.03
CA GLY A 21 0.96 -4.65 -2.94
C GLY A 21 0.08 -4.01 -1.87
N MET A 22 -1.22 -4.24 -1.92
CA MET A 22 -2.20 -3.69 -0.98
C MET A 22 -2.66 -4.79 -0.02
N GLY A 23 -2.36 -4.65 1.27
CA GLY A 23 -2.67 -5.67 2.27
C GLY A 23 -4.14 -6.10 2.25
N GLY A 24 -4.38 -7.39 2.03
CA GLY A 24 -5.71 -7.99 1.92
C GLY A 24 -6.41 -7.77 0.58
N ALA A 25 -6.17 -6.66 -0.12
CA ALA A 25 -6.83 -6.34 -1.38
C ALA A 25 -6.15 -7.00 -2.59
N SER A 26 -4.81 -7.00 -2.63
CA SER A 26 -4.03 -7.64 -3.70
C SER A 26 -3.81 -9.12 -3.38
N ASN A 27 -4.90 -9.88 -3.53
CA ASN A 27 -4.97 -11.33 -3.36
C ASN A 27 -4.46 -12.08 -4.62
N PRO A 28 -4.41 -13.42 -4.61
CA PRO A 28 -3.99 -14.22 -5.77
C PRO A 28 -4.79 -13.96 -7.04
N GLU A 29 -6.11 -13.80 -6.94
CA GLU A 29 -7.00 -13.57 -8.07
C GLU A 29 -6.68 -12.24 -8.76
N LEU A 30 -6.54 -11.16 -8.00
CA LEU A 30 -6.20 -9.85 -8.56
C LEU A 30 -4.78 -9.82 -9.14
N ALA A 31 -3.80 -10.38 -8.42
CA ALA A 31 -2.42 -10.43 -8.90
C ALA A 31 -2.32 -11.22 -10.21
N ALA A 32 -2.95 -12.39 -10.30
CA ALA A 32 -2.98 -13.19 -11.52
C ALA A 32 -3.70 -12.47 -12.66
N ALA A 33 -4.82 -11.80 -12.41
CA ALA A 33 -5.57 -11.07 -13.43
C ALA A 33 -4.73 -9.96 -14.08
N VAL A 34 -3.98 -9.18 -13.26
CA VAL A 34 -3.08 -8.14 -13.76
C VAL A 34 -1.90 -8.74 -14.53
N SER A 35 -1.29 -9.83 -14.03
CA SER A 35 -0.20 -10.52 -14.73
C SER A 35 -0.65 -11.10 -16.07
N ASN A 36 -1.82 -11.74 -16.13
CA ASN A 36 -2.40 -12.28 -17.36
C ASN A 36 -2.75 -11.19 -18.38
N ALA A 37 -3.02 -9.98 -17.92
CA ALA A 37 -3.28 -8.82 -18.78
C ALA A 37 -2.01 -8.10 -19.27
N GLY A 38 -0.81 -8.62 -18.95
CA GLY A 38 0.48 -8.13 -19.45
C GLY A 38 1.23 -7.17 -18.51
N GLY A 39 0.66 -6.79 -17.38
CA GLY A 39 1.34 -6.05 -16.31
C GLY A 39 2.05 -6.96 -15.31
N LEU A 40 2.47 -6.44 -14.17
CA LEU A 40 2.96 -7.22 -13.03
C LEU A 40 1.93 -7.20 -11.89
N GLY A 41 1.31 -8.32 -11.60
CA GLY A 41 0.51 -8.50 -10.40
C GLY A 41 1.42 -8.66 -9.18
N VAL A 42 1.09 -8.01 -8.06
CA VAL A 42 1.85 -8.13 -6.82
C VAL A 42 0.93 -8.48 -5.67
N LEU A 43 1.24 -9.56 -4.95
CA LEU A 43 0.52 -9.98 -3.74
C LEU A 43 0.79 -9.00 -2.60
N GLY A 44 -0.26 -8.51 -1.97
CA GLY A 44 -0.18 -7.62 -0.80
C GLY A 44 -0.10 -8.42 0.51
N ALA A 45 1.05 -9.01 0.80
CA ALA A 45 1.23 -10.01 1.86
C ALA A 45 1.62 -9.43 3.23
N ALA A 46 1.45 -8.12 3.44
CA ALA A 46 1.88 -7.44 4.67
C ALA A 46 1.28 -8.05 5.96
N THR A 47 0.08 -8.62 5.88
CA THR A 47 -0.65 -9.22 7.01
C THR A 47 -0.77 -10.73 6.93
N CYS A 48 -0.21 -11.37 5.89
CA CYS A 48 -0.23 -12.82 5.75
C CYS A 48 0.71 -13.48 6.76
N ARG A 49 0.29 -14.59 7.36
CA ARG A 49 1.21 -15.49 8.04
C ARG A 49 2.08 -16.23 7.00
N PRO A 50 3.26 -16.74 7.35
CA PRO A 50 4.12 -17.44 6.39
C PRO A 50 3.43 -18.59 5.65
N ASP A 51 2.58 -19.37 6.35
CA ASP A 51 1.84 -20.48 5.73
C ASP A 51 0.79 -19.97 4.74
N GLU A 52 0.04 -18.95 5.11
CA GLU A 52 -0.92 -18.27 4.24
C GLU A 52 -0.24 -17.65 3.01
N LEU A 53 0.91 -17.01 3.18
CA LEU A 53 1.71 -16.51 2.05
C LEU A 53 2.10 -17.63 1.10
N ARG A 54 2.49 -18.79 1.63
CA ARG A 54 2.81 -19.97 0.81
C ARG A 54 1.61 -20.43 -0.01
N GLU A 55 0.44 -20.49 0.60
CA GLU A 55 -0.82 -20.82 -0.09
C GLU A 55 -1.16 -19.78 -1.17
N TRP A 56 -1.01 -18.50 -0.88
CA TRP A 56 -1.24 -17.42 -1.84
C TRP A 56 -0.30 -17.52 -3.06
N ILE A 57 0.99 -17.77 -2.85
CA ILE A 57 1.95 -17.97 -3.95
C ILE A 57 1.57 -19.18 -4.81
N GLN A 58 1.19 -20.31 -4.17
CA GLN A 58 0.76 -21.50 -4.88
C GLN A 58 -0.52 -21.23 -5.69
N ARG A 59 -1.51 -20.58 -5.07
CA ARG A 59 -2.75 -20.21 -5.73
C ARG A 59 -2.52 -19.28 -6.92
N THR A 60 -1.62 -18.32 -6.80
CA THR A 60 -1.27 -17.43 -7.91
C THR A 60 -0.68 -18.20 -9.09
N ARG A 61 0.19 -19.19 -8.82
CA ARG A 61 0.77 -20.06 -9.86
C ARG A 61 -0.24 -20.98 -10.54
N GLU A 62 -1.33 -21.32 -9.87
CA GLU A 62 -2.45 -22.04 -10.49
C GLU A 62 -3.25 -21.15 -11.46
N LEU A 63 -3.27 -19.84 -11.22
CA LEU A 63 -4.05 -18.86 -11.98
C LEU A 63 -3.28 -18.20 -13.12
N THR A 64 -1.93 -18.24 -13.09
CA THR A 64 -1.10 -17.61 -14.09
C THR A 64 0.27 -18.28 -14.23
N ASP A 65 0.73 -18.40 -15.49
CA ASP A 65 2.11 -18.76 -15.83
C ASP A 65 3.01 -17.52 -16.01
N ARG A 66 2.43 -16.31 -15.88
CA ARG A 66 3.15 -15.04 -16.03
C ARG A 66 3.89 -14.66 -14.75
N PRO A 67 4.94 -13.80 -14.82
CA PRO A 67 5.60 -13.26 -13.64
C PRO A 67 4.63 -12.53 -12.70
N PHE A 68 4.85 -12.68 -11.41
CA PHE A 68 4.17 -11.92 -10.35
C PHE A 68 5.13 -11.59 -9.23
N GLY A 69 4.74 -10.64 -8.38
CA GLY A 69 5.53 -10.22 -7.22
C GLY A 69 4.86 -10.51 -5.89
N VAL A 70 5.63 -10.38 -4.83
CA VAL A 70 5.17 -10.42 -3.43
C VAL A 70 5.66 -9.17 -2.72
N ASP A 71 4.76 -8.44 -2.06
CA ASP A 71 5.06 -7.26 -1.25
C ASP A 71 4.85 -7.58 0.24
N THR A 72 5.89 -7.37 1.04
CA THR A 72 5.83 -7.50 2.50
C THR A 72 6.40 -6.28 3.20
N LEU A 73 6.19 -6.22 4.52
CA LEU A 73 6.85 -5.26 5.38
C LEU A 73 8.14 -5.87 5.94
N LEU A 74 9.14 -5.04 6.19
CA LEU A 74 10.41 -5.49 6.77
C LEU A 74 10.63 -4.98 8.20
N PRO A 75 11.27 -5.78 9.07
CA PRO A 75 11.40 -5.52 10.52
C PRO A 75 12.11 -4.22 10.91
N ALA A 76 12.82 -3.56 10.01
CA ALA A 76 13.47 -2.28 10.30
C ALA A 76 12.51 -1.18 10.76
N SER A 77 11.21 -1.36 10.52
CA SER A 77 10.14 -0.51 11.05
C SER A 77 9.67 -0.93 12.45
N VAL A 78 9.99 -2.16 12.87
CA VAL A 78 9.82 -2.67 14.23
C VAL A 78 11.12 -2.39 15.02
N ARG A 79 11.51 -1.11 15.08
CA ARG A 79 12.60 -0.73 16.00
C ARG A 79 12.18 -1.14 17.40
N LYS A 80 13.07 -1.84 18.14
CA LYS A 80 13.06 -1.83 19.61
C LYS A 80 12.71 -0.41 20.03
N ALA A 81 11.70 -0.25 20.86
CA ALA A 81 11.52 1.00 21.59
C ALA A 81 12.90 1.46 22.06
N PRO A 82 13.31 2.72 21.82
CA PRO A 82 14.65 3.13 22.13
C PRO A 82 14.91 2.83 23.60
N ALA A 83 15.83 1.88 23.84
CA ALA A 83 16.43 1.68 25.14
C ALA A 83 17.35 2.91 25.35
N GLY A 84 16.84 3.94 25.96
CA GLY A 84 17.56 5.19 26.18
C GLY A 84 16.69 6.37 25.78
N GLY A 85 15.98 6.93 26.77
CA GLY A 85 15.12 8.07 26.64
C GLY A 85 15.86 9.26 26.03
N GLY A 86 15.42 9.66 24.86
CA GLY A 86 15.34 11.07 24.57
C GLY A 86 14.21 11.60 25.44
N ALA A 87 14.52 12.52 26.33
CA ALA A 87 13.60 13.12 27.27
C ALA A 87 12.40 13.70 26.54
N ALA A 88 11.32 12.90 26.43
CA ALA A 88 9.99 13.45 26.34
C ALA A 88 9.82 14.28 27.62
N SER A 89 9.44 15.54 27.47
CA SER A 89 9.13 16.44 28.60
C SER A 89 8.40 15.65 29.68
N ALA A 90 8.89 15.69 30.92
CA ALA A 90 8.41 14.92 32.06
C ALA A 90 6.95 15.26 32.49
N THR A 91 6.16 15.86 31.61
CA THR A 91 4.78 16.33 31.86
C THR A 91 3.72 15.67 31.01
N SER A 92 4.07 14.83 30.01
CA SER A 92 3.08 14.12 29.20
C SER A 92 2.88 12.70 29.74
N PRO A 93 1.61 12.28 29.99
CA PRO A 93 1.32 10.91 30.42
C PRO A 93 1.79 9.90 29.36
N SER A 94 2.19 8.70 29.83
CA SER A 94 2.59 7.64 28.90
C SER A 94 1.39 7.20 28.03
N PRO A 95 1.60 6.64 26.83
CA PRO A 95 0.49 6.10 26.04
C PRO A 95 -0.34 5.05 26.80
N ALA A 96 0.27 4.31 27.72
CA ALA A 96 -0.43 3.33 28.54
C ALA A 96 -1.34 4.00 29.60
N ASP A 97 -0.95 5.15 30.14
CA ASP A 97 -1.74 5.89 31.13
C ASP A 97 -2.98 6.54 30.49
N GLN A 98 -2.93 6.82 29.20
CA GLN A 98 -4.03 7.45 28.44
C GLN A 98 -5.06 6.42 27.92
N LEU A 99 -4.71 5.13 27.84
CA LEU A 99 -5.59 4.09 27.31
C LEU A 99 -7.03 4.09 27.86
N PRO A 100 -7.30 4.33 29.17
CA PRO A 100 -8.67 4.36 29.69
C PRO A 100 -9.54 5.44 29.07
N GLU A 101 -9.00 6.65 28.84
CA GLU A 101 -9.74 7.76 28.21
C GLU A 101 -10.03 7.50 26.73
N PHE A 102 -9.04 6.97 26.02
CA PHE A 102 -9.19 6.57 24.64
C PHE A 102 -10.17 5.41 24.45
N LYS A 103 -10.17 4.44 25.38
CA LYS A 103 -11.17 3.36 25.36
C LYS A 103 -12.57 3.92 25.54
N ARG A 104 -12.76 4.89 26.48
CA ARG A 104 -14.04 5.55 26.67
C ARG A 104 -14.49 6.28 25.40
N PHE A 105 -13.63 7.07 24.78
CA PHE A 105 -13.91 7.76 23.50
C PHE A 105 -14.32 6.75 22.41
N THR A 106 -13.60 5.63 22.30
CA THR A 106 -13.90 4.59 21.32
C THR A 106 -15.24 3.92 21.61
N THR A 107 -15.55 3.64 22.89
CA THR A 107 -16.83 3.07 23.31
C THR A 107 -17.99 3.99 22.97
N GLU A 108 -17.91 5.27 23.34
CA GLU A 108 -18.91 6.29 23.02
C GLU A 108 -19.12 6.43 21.50
N PHE A 109 -18.04 6.36 20.71
CA PHE A 109 -18.15 6.34 19.25
C PHE A 109 -18.90 5.10 18.76
N MET A 110 -18.55 3.90 19.23
CA MET A 110 -19.17 2.64 18.81
C MET A 110 -20.66 2.61 19.17
N GLU A 111 -21.03 3.10 20.35
CA GLU A 111 -22.43 3.21 20.78
C GLU A 111 -23.21 4.18 19.88
N ARG A 112 -22.66 5.37 19.63
CA ARG A 112 -23.28 6.39 18.78
C ARG A 112 -23.50 5.89 17.35
N GLU A 113 -22.55 5.15 16.81
CA GLU A 113 -22.61 4.59 15.44
C GLU A 113 -23.39 3.25 15.38
N GLY A 114 -23.88 2.73 16.51
CA GLY A 114 -24.59 1.44 16.57
C GLY A 114 -23.74 0.23 16.24
N LEU A 115 -22.42 0.32 16.50
CA LEU A 115 -21.45 -0.75 16.22
C LEU A 115 -21.40 -1.84 17.31
N GLY A 116 -22.15 -1.65 18.40
CA GLY A 116 -22.14 -2.50 19.57
C GLY A 116 -21.13 -2.04 20.62
N GLU A 117 -20.95 -2.85 21.65
CA GLU A 117 -20.05 -2.53 22.77
C GLU A 117 -18.57 -2.74 22.38
N PHE A 118 -17.69 -1.92 22.97
CA PHE A 118 -16.24 -2.17 22.88
C PHE A 118 -15.94 -3.50 23.58
N PRO A 119 -15.17 -4.42 22.95
CA PRO A 119 -14.87 -5.72 23.54
C PRO A 119 -14.20 -5.59 24.91
N SER A 120 -14.59 -6.45 25.86
CA SER A 120 -13.90 -6.56 27.13
C SER A 120 -12.44 -7.00 26.95
N GLU A 121 -11.59 -6.76 27.96
CA GLU A 121 -10.20 -7.25 27.92
C GLU A 121 -10.12 -8.77 27.78
N ASP A 122 -11.07 -9.49 28.41
CA ASP A 122 -11.18 -10.93 28.29
C ASP A 122 -11.57 -11.37 26.87
N ASP A 123 -12.45 -10.62 26.18
CA ASP A 123 -12.82 -10.90 24.80
C ASP A 123 -11.68 -10.60 23.83
N LEU A 124 -10.93 -9.54 24.06
CA LEU A 124 -9.74 -9.21 23.26
C LEU A 124 -8.64 -10.26 23.43
N ARG A 125 -8.49 -10.81 24.65
CA ARG A 125 -7.54 -11.91 24.93
C ARG A 125 -8.05 -13.25 24.38
N LYS A 126 -9.31 -13.61 24.61
CA LYS A 126 -9.88 -14.88 24.12
C LYS A 126 -9.92 -14.99 22.61
N LYS A 127 -10.07 -13.89 21.89
CA LYS A 127 -10.04 -13.85 20.42
C LYS A 127 -8.62 -13.77 19.86
N GLY A 128 -7.60 -13.80 20.72
CA GLY A 128 -6.21 -13.66 20.28
C GLY A 128 -5.85 -12.32 19.66
N PHE A 129 -6.79 -11.36 19.65
CA PHE A 129 -6.65 -10.10 18.90
C PHE A 129 -5.39 -9.30 19.27
N MET A 130 -5.02 -9.26 20.55
CA MET A 130 -3.80 -8.59 21.02
C MET A 130 -2.54 -9.39 20.69
N GLU A 131 -2.62 -10.72 20.82
CA GLU A 131 -1.55 -11.65 20.48
C GLU A 131 -1.37 -11.74 18.95
N ASP A 132 -2.48 -11.77 18.20
CA ASP A 132 -2.48 -11.83 16.75
C ASP A 132 -1.94 -10.53 16.12
N LEU A 133 -2.33 -9.35 16.59
CA LEU A 133 -1.76 -8.08 16.12
C LEU A 133 -0.26 -7.95 16.46
N GLY A 134 0.13 -8.31 17.67
CA GLY A 134 1.53 -8.31 18.08
C GLY A 134 2.35 -9.35 17.30
N ALA A 135 1.79 -10.53 17.08
CA ALA A 135 2.41 -11.62 16.34
C ALA A 135 2.54 -11.28 14.84
N LEU A 136 1.51 -10.71 14.21
CA LEU A 136 1.54 -10.34 12.78
C LEU A 136 2.63 -9.32 12.44
N PHE A 137 3.01 -8.47 13.40
CA PHE A 137 4.09 -7.49 13.22
C PHE A 137 5.37 -7.90 13.96
N SER A 138 5.53 -9.18 14.30
CA SER A 138 6.73 -9.69 14.95
C SER A 138 7.87 -9.92 13.95
N LYS A 139 9.09 -9.93 14.47
CA LYS A 139 10.28 -10.25 13.68
C LYS A 139 10.20 -11.65 13.08
N GLU A 140 9.66 -12.60 13.85
CA GLU A 140 9.51 -14.00 13.47
C GLU A 140 8.61 -14.17 12.25
N VAL A 141 7.49 -13.44 12.20
CA VAL A 141 6.56 -13.47 11.03
C VAL A 141 7.24 -12.89 9.80
N PHE A 142 7.90 -11.74 9.91
CA PHE A 142 8.60 -11.13 8.78
C PHE A 142 9.76 -11.99 8.26
N GLU A 143 10.56 -12.58 9.15
CA GLU A 143 11.61 -13.52 8.75
C GLU A 143 11.02 -14.78 8.11
N GLY A 144 9.91 -15.30 8.67
CA GLY A 144 9.19 -16.43 8.08
C GLY A 144 8.63 -16.11 6.69
N GLN A 145 8.05 -14.91 6.48
CA GLN A 145 7.62 -14.47 5.15
C GLN A 145 8.79 -14.43 4.17
N MET A 146 9.95 -13.89 4.58
CA MET A 146 11.14 -13.84 3.72
C MET A 146 11.67 -15.23 3.37
N GLU A 147 11.66 -16.16 4.33
CA GLU A 147 12.04 -17.56 4.03
C GLU A 147 11.08 -18.18 2.99
N VAL A 148 9.77 -17.94 3.11
CA VAL A 148 8.80 -18.42 2.12
C VAL A 148 9.06 -17.80 0.74
N VAL A 149 9.30 -16.48 0.66
CA VAL A 149 9.63 -15.78 -0.59
C VAL A 149 10.86 -16.42 -1.27
N ILE A 150 11.91 -16.69 -0.49
CA ILE A 150 13.17 -17.30 -0.97
C ILE A 150 12.94 -18.75 -1.39
N GLU A 151 12.30 -19.58 -0.55
CA GLU A 151 12.01 -20.98 -0.83
C GLU A 151 11.14 -21.15 -2.07
N GLN A 152 10.14 -20.29 -2.21
CA GLN A 152 9.22 -20.30 -3.35
C GLN A 152 9.83 -19.66 -4.60
N LYS A 153 11.02 -19.07 -4.55
CA LYS A 153 11.69 -18.43 -5.70
C LYS A 153 10.73 -17.52 -6.47
N VAL A 154 10.09 -16.57 -5.75
CA VAL A 154 9.18 -15.65 -6.40
C VAL A 154 9.92 -14.78 -7.42
N PRO A 155 9.33 -14.49 -8.59
CA PRO A 155 10.02 -13.71 -9.63
C PRO A 155 10.40 -12.30 -9.16
N VAL A 156 9.53 -11.62 -8.42
CA VAL A 156 9.73 -10.26 -7.94
C VAL A 156 9.39 -10.16 -6.45
N TYR A 157 10.25 -9.54 -5.68
CA TYR A 157 10.00 -9.21 -4.27
C TYR A 157 10.01 -7.70 -4.07
N ALA A 158 8.97 -7.16 -3.44
CA ALA A 158 8.88 -5.75 -3.08
C ALA A 158 8.91 -5.55 -1.56
N ALA A 159 9.75 -4.62 -1.11
CA ALA A 159 9.73 -4.14 0.25
C ALA A 159 8.85 -2.89 0.33
N GLY A 160 7.58 -3.06 0.69
CA GLY A 160 6.61 -1.97 0.81
C GLY A 160 6.94 -1.00 1.94
N LEU A 161 7.63 -1.48 2.97
CA LEU A 161 8.17 -0.68 4.07
C LEU A 161 9.44 -1.32 4.61
N GLY A 162 10.48 -0.53 4.83
CA GLY A 162 11.76 -0.98 5.34
C GLY A 162 12.84 -1.08 4.28
N ASN A 163 13.98 -1.68 4.62
CA ASN A 163 15.11 -1.83 3.70
C ASN A 163 15.37 -3.32 3.43
N PRO A 164 15.29 -3.78 2.17
CA PRO A 164 15.55 -5.17 1.81
C PRO A 164 17.03 -5.57 1.86
N GLY A 165 17.96 -4.63 2.07
CA GLY A 165 19.42 -4.85 2.00
C GLY A 165 19.91 -6.16 2.63
N PRO A 166 19.50 -6.55 3.86
CA PRO A 166 19.93 -7.82 4.45
C PRO A 166 19.54 -9.09 3.69
N TRP A 167 18.61 -8.99 2.73
CA TRP A 167 18.04 -10.12 2.00
C TRP A 167 18.42 -10.13 0.52
N VAL A 168 18.95 -9.02 -0.01
CA VAL A 168 19.20 -8.82 -1.45
C VAL A 168 20.06 -9.96 -2.03
N ASP A 169 21.19 -10.30 -1.42
CA ASP A 169 22.08 -11.35 -1.92
C ASP A 169 21.38 -12.71 -2.02
N ARG A 170 20.55 -13.05 -1.03
CA ARG A 170 19.79 -14.30 -1.01
C ARG A 170 18.68 -14.33 -2.07
N LEU A 171 18.02 -13.19 -2.29
CA LEU A 171 17.00 -13.03 -3.32
C LEU A 171 17.62 -13.12 -4.72
N HIS A 172 18.72 -12.41 -4.96
CA HIS A 172 19.45 -12.45 -6.23
C HIS A 172 19.99 -13.85 -6.54
N ALA A 173 20.47 -14.61 -5.53
CA ALA A 173 20.90 -15.99 -5.72
C ALA A 173 19.81 -16.91 -6.26
N ASN A 174 18.54 -16.54 -6.10
CA ASN A 174 17.37 -17.23 -6.65
C ASN A 174 16.88 -16.66 -7.99
N GLY A 175 17.47 -15.56 -8.47
CA GLY A 175 17.00 -14.82 -9.65
C GLY A 175 15.77 -13.95 -9.37
N THR A 176 15.48 -13.66 -8.08
CA THR A 176 14.38 -12.77 -7.68
C THR A 176 14.80 -11.31 -7.88
N VAL A 177 14.03 -10.54 -8.62
CA VAL A 177 14.18 -9.08 -8.75
C VAL A 177 13.72 -8.39 -7.47
N VAL A 178 14.53 -7.47 -6.94
CA VAL A 178 14.26 -6.81 -5.66
C VAL A 178 13.81 -5.37 -5.87
N VAL A 179 12.64 -5.03 -5.35
CA VAL A 179 12.00 -3.71 -5.43
C VAL A 179 11.95 -3.06 -4.05
N SER A 180 12.19 -1.75 -3.96
CA SER A 180 12.04 -0.99 -2.72
C SER A 180 11.09 0.18 -2.90
N VAL A 181 10.05 0.28 -2.06
CA VAL A 181 9.13 1.43 -2.05
C VAL A 181 9.70 2.53 -1.14
N VAL A 182 9.84 3.73 -1.69
CA VAL A 182 10.46 4.86 -1.01
C VAL A 182 9.59 6.11 -1.08
N GLY A 183 9.54 6.87 0.01
CA GLY A 183 8.80 8.14 0.05
C GLY A 183 9.72 9.36 0.20
N ALA A 184 11.03 9.23 0.02
CA ALA A 184 11.98 10.33 0.11
C ALA A 184 13.30 9.99 -0.60
N VAL A 185 13.98 11.02 -1.12
CA VAL A 185 15.27 10.90 -1.82
C VAL A 185 16.35 10.19 -0.98
N ARG A 186 16.42 10.49 0.32
CA ARG A 186 17.36 9.79 1.22
C ARG A 186 17.11 8.28 1.31
N HIS A 187 15.87 7.85 1.14
CA HIS A 187 15.52 6.42 1.13
C HIS A 187 15.88 5.78 -0.21
N ALA A 188 15.72 6.53 -1.33
CA ALA A 188 16.15 6.06 -2.65
C ALA A 188 17.66 5.79 -2.68
N ARG A 189 18.49 6.73 -2.18
CA ARG A 189 19.93 6.52 -2.07
C ARG A 189 20.31 5.28 -1.29
N LYS A 190 19.65 5.05 -0.14
CA LYS A 190 19.87 3.84 0.67
C LYS A 190 19.42 2.56 -0.04
N ALA A 191 18.35 2.62 -0.81
CA ALA A 191 17.89 1.50 -1.60
C ALA A 191 18.92 1.13 -2.69
N VAL A 192 19.44 2.13 -3.42
CA VAL A 192 20.55 1.95 -4.38
C VAL A 192 21.78 1.33 -3.70
N GLU A 193 22.23 1.89 -2.57
CA GLU A 193 23.36 1.37 -1.79
C GLU A 193 23.14 -0.07 -1.33
N SER A 194 21.89 -0.47 -1.16
CA SER A 194 21.51 -1.84 -0.74
C SER A 194 21.43 -2.83 -1.90
N GLY A 195 21.62 -2.38 -3.15
CA GLY A 195 21.66 -3.25 -4.33
C GLY A 195 20.28 -3.67 -4.83
N VAL A 196 19.22 -2.86 -4.61
CA VAL A 196 17.90 -3.13 -5.20
C VAL A 196 17.91 -2.92 -6.71
N ASP A 197 17.09 -3.66 -7.44
CA ASP A 197 17.01 -3.62 -8.90
C ASP A 197 16.06 -2.52 -9.40
N VAL A 198 15.00 -2.21 -8.63
CA VAL A 198 13.97 -1.22 -8.98
C VAL A 198 13.55 -0.43 -7.75
N ILE A 199 13.27 0.86 -7.93
CA ILE A 199 12.75 1.75 -6.90
C ILE A 199 11.33 2.18 -7.24
N VAL A 200 10.42 2.16 -6.27
CA VAL A 200 9.10 2.78 -6.37
C VAL A 200 9.11 4.11 -5.63
N ALA A 201 8.97 5.22 -6.34
CA ALA A 201 8.82 6.56 -5.78
C ALA A 201 7.36 6.81 -5.41
N GLN A 202 6.98 6.56 -4.15
CA GLN A 202 5.62 6.72 -3.68
C GLN A 202 5.41 8.08 -3.01
N GLY A 203 4.65 8.94 -3.68
CA GLY A 203 4.34 10.29 -3.20
C GLY A 203 3.20 10.37 -2.20
N HIS A 204 2.97 11.59 -1.71
CA HIS A 204 1.90 11.96 -0.77
C HIS A 204 0.49 11.61 -1.24
N ASP A 205 0.29 11.53 -2.56
CA ASP A 205 -0.99 11.31 -3.19
C ASP A 205 -1.44 9.85 -3.12
N ALA A 206 -0.57 8.95 -2.64
CA ALA A 206 -0.85 7.53 -2.48
C ALA A 206 -1.86 7.25 -1.35
N GLY A 207 -2.59 6.13 -1.48
CA GLY A 207 -3.36 5.53 -0.41
C GLY A 207 -2.48 4.80 0.62
N GLY A 208 -3.00 4.57 1.81
CA GLY A 208 -2.25 3.95 2.90
C GLY A 208 -1.17 4.85 3.47
N HIS A 209 -0.13 4.24 4.06
CA HIS A 209 0.99 5.00 4.63
C HIS A 209 1.76 5.73 3.54
N ASN A 210 1.93 7.03 3.71
CA ASN A 210 2.53 7.89 2.69
C ASN A 210 3.60 8.84 3.26
N SER A 211 4.31 9.50 2.35
CA SER A 211 5.29 10.52 2.66
C SER A 211 4.68 11.93 2.56
N PRO A 212 5.35 12.98 3.08
CA PRO A 212 4.84 14.35 2.96
C PRO A 212 5.10 14.99 1.58
N VAL A 213 5.85 14.32 0.67
CA VAL A 213 6.23 14.91 -0.63
C VAL A 213 5.27 14.43 -1.71
N GLY A 214 4.63 15.34 -2.43
CA GLY A 214 3.72 15.05 -3.54
C GLY A 214 4.41 14.30 -4.69
N THR A 215 3.67 13.44 -5.39
CA THR A 215 4.20 12.55 -6.43
C THR A 215 4.93 13.31 -7.55
N MET A 216 4.33 14.39 -8.06
CA MET A 216 4.90 15.22 -9.11
C MET A 216 6.29 15.79 -8.75
N ALA A 217 6.51 16.12 -7.47
CA ALA A 217 7.78 16.64 -6.99
C ALA A 217 8.76 15.54 -6.57
N LEU A 218 8.26 14.40 -6.08
CA LEU A 218 9.10 13.30 -5.59
C LEU A 218 9.76 12.53 -6.72
N VAL A 219 8.98 12.16 -7.74
CA VAL A 219 9.43 11.26 -8.82
C VAL A 219 10.72 11.76 -9.50
N PRO A 220 10.82 12.98 -10.03
CA PRO A 220 12.04 13.41 -10.71
C PRO A 220 13.25 13.46 -9.77
N GLN A 221 13.07 13.84 -8.51
CA GLN A 221 14.15 13.83 -7.53
C GLN A 221 14.64 12.43 -7.17
N VAL A 222 13.74 11.44 -7.16
CA VAL A 222 14.11 10.04 -6.95
C VAL A 222 14.81 9.48 -8.18
N VAL A 223 14.34 9.80 -9.40
CA VAL A 223 14.99 9.43 -10.66
C VAL A 223 16.44 9.93 -10.68
N ASP A 224 16.66 11.21 -10.38
CA ASP A 224 18.01 11.79 -10.32
C ASP A 224 18.90 11.09 -9.26
N ALA A 225 18.32 10.71 -8.13
CA ALA A 225 19.06 10.08 -7.04
C ALA A 225 19.29 8.59 -7.24
N ALA A 226 18.48 7.92 -8.04
CA ALA A 226 18.55 6.50 -8.35
C ALA A 226 19.64 6.16 -9.37
N GLY A 227 20.04 7.15 -10.20
CA GLY A 227 21.05 6.96 -11.25
C GLY A 227 20.59 5.92 -12.27
N ASP A 228 21.32 4.82 -12.39
CA ASP A 228 21.00 3.76 -13.36
C ASP A 228 19.88 2.79 -12.89
N VAL A 229 19.46 2.87 -11.64
CA VAL A 229 18.36 2.04 -11.11
C VAL A 229 17.01 2.60 -11.60
N PRO A 230 16.20 1.82 -12.35
CA PRO A 230 14.92 2.30 -12.87
C PRO A 230 13.93 2.60 -11.77
N VAL A 231 13.07 3.60 -12.01
CA VAL A 231 12.09 4.09 -11.06
C VAL A 231 10.67 3.89 -11.57
N LEU A 232 9.81 3.32 -10.73
CA LEU A 232 8.36 3.33 -10.91
C LEU A 232 7.75 4.51 -10.13
N ALA A 233 6.83 5.22 -10.73
CA ALA A 233 6.07 6.27 -10.05
C ALA A 233 4.84 5.67 -9.34
N ALA A 234 4.54 6.14 -8.12
CA ALA A 234 3.38 5.71 -7.34
C ALA A 234 2.73 6.89 -6.59
N GLY A 235 1.41 6.82 -6.48
CA GLY A 235 0.60 7.82 -5.78
C GLY A 235 -0.13 8.77 -6.73
N GLY A 236 -1.46 8.80 -6.64
CA GLY A 236 -2.32 9.66 -7.44
C GLY A 236 -2.49 9.25 -8.91
N ILE A 237 -1.82 8.19 -9.36
CA ILE A 237 -1.93 7.68 -10.73
C ILE A 237 -3.18 6.81 -10.82
N GLY A 238 -4.24 7.32 -11.43
CA GLY A 238 -5.53 6.63 -11.56
C GLY A 238 -5.90 6.26 -12.99
N ASP A 239 -5.26 6.89 -13.99
CA ASP A 239 -5.51 6.64 -15.43
C ASP A 239 -4.25 6.80 -16.29
N GLY A 240 -4.40 6.66 -17.60
CA GLY A 240 -3.30 6.72 -18.55
C GLY A 240 -2.61 8.09 -18.64
N ARG A 241 -3.28 9.18 -18.31
CA ARG A 241 -2.68 10.53 -18.28
C ARG A 241 -1.64 10.59 -17.16
N GLY A 242 -1.94 10.00 -16.02
CA GLY A 242 -1.00 9.89 -14.90
C GLY A 242 0.21 9.02 -15.24
N VAL A 243 0.03 7.92 -15.99
CA VAL A 243 1.14 7.08 -16.48
C VAL A 243 2.02 7.87 -17.46
N ALA A 244 1.43 8.55 -18.45
CA ALA A 244 2.17 9.38 -19.40
C ALA A 244 2.99 10.47 -18.68
N ALA A 245 2.37 11.16 -17.69
CA ALA A 245 3.07 12.15 -16.88
C ALA A 245 4.23 11.55 -16.09
N ALA A 246 4.05 10.36 -15.50
CA ALA A 246 5.12 9.66 -14.80
C ALA A 246 6.32 9.35 -15.69
N LEU A 247 6.07 8.86 -16.92
CA LEU A 247 7.11 8.61 -17.90
C LEU A 247 7.85 9.91 -18.30
N MET A 248 7.13 11.01 -18.47
CA MET A 248 7.70 12.33 -18.76
C MET A 248 8.53 12.90 -17.59
N LEU A 249 8.26 12.49 -16.37
CA LEU A 249 9.07 12.82 -15.18
C LEU A 249 10.32 11.95 -15.03
N GLY A 250 10.55 11.02 -15.96
CA GLY A 250 11.70 10.12 -15.98
C GLY A 250 11.49 8.79 -15.30
N ALA A 251 10.28 8.49 -14.79
CA ALA A 251 9.95 7.14 -14.36
C ALA A 251 9.86 6.18 -15.56
N GLU A 252 10.10 4.90 -15.33
CA GLU A 252 10.03 3.87 -16.37
C GLU A 252 8.78 3.00 -16.29
N GLY A 253 7.80 3.41 -15.50
CA GLY A 253 6.53 2.77 -15.34
C GLY A 253 5.76 3.30 -14.13
N ALA A 254 4.65 2.67 -13.83
CA ALA A 254 3.77 3.06 -12.74
C ALA A 254 3.43 1.89 -11.80
N TRP A 255 3.40 2.20 -10.50
CA TRP A 255 2.95 1.31 -9.43
C TRP A 255 1.59 1.82 -8.93
N ILE A 256 0.52 1.10 -9.30
CA ILE A 256 -0.86 1.58 -9.18
C ILE A 256 -1.62 0.74 -8.15
N GLY A 257 -2.23 1.41 -7.16
CA GLY A 257 -3.06 0.76 -6.14
C GLY A 257 -4.54 1.03 -6.34
N SER A 258 -4.99 2.25 -6.05
CA SER A 258 -6.41 2.58 -5.85
C SER A 258 -7.31 2.27 -7.04
N ALA A 259 -6.83 2.42 -8.28
CA ALA A 259 -7.61 2.04 -9.46
C ALA A 259 -7.97 0.54 -9.46
N PHE A 260 -7.05 -0.31 -8.98
CA PHE A 260 -7.29 -1.76 -8.89
C PHE A 260 -8.06 -2.19 -7.65
N LEU A 261 -8.29 -1.32 -6.65
CA LEU A 261 -9.23 -1.64 -5.56
C LEU A 261 -10.66 -1.82 -6.07
N ALA A 262 -11.02 -1.14 -7.15
CA ALA A 262 -12.31 -1.30 -7.82
C ALA A 262 -12.35 -2.47 -8.83
N ALA A 263 -11.32 -3.31 -8.86
CA ALA A 263 -11.35 -4.53 -9.66
C ALA A 263 -12.32 -5.56 -9.06
N GLU A 264 -13.00 -6.31 -9.93
CA GLU A 264 -13.88 -7.41 -9.51
C GLU A 264 -13.10 -8.45 -8.68
N GLU A 265 -11.84 -8.69 -9.04
CA GLU A 265 -10.94 -9.67 -8.42
C GLU A 265 -10.30 -9.17 -7.11
N ALA A 266 -10.41 -7.88 -6.79
CA ALA A 266 -9.83 -7.33 -5.55
C ALA A 266 -10.44 -7.96 -4.30
N GLY A 267 -9.58 -8.35 -3.35
CA GLY A 267 -9.94 -9.05 -2.11
C GLY A 267 -10.60 -8.17 -1.04
N ILE A 268 -11.33 -7.13 -1.42
CA ILE A 268 -12.10 -6.28 -0.52
C ILE A 268 -13.60 -6.50 -0.72
N GLU A 269 -14.38 -6.17 0.30
CA GLU A 269 -15.82 -6.36 0.31
C GLU A 269 -16.54 -5.41 -0.65
N ASP A 270 -17.70 -5.82 -1.19
CA ASP A 270 -18.49 -5.03 -2.14
C ASP A 270 -18.88 -3.63 -1.61
N TYR A 271 -19.14 -3.50 -0.30
CA TYR A 271 -19.46 -2.21 0.28
C TYR A 271 -18.26 -1.25 0.26
N GLN A 272 -17.03 -1.77 0.33
CA GLN A 272 -15.80 -0.98 0.20
C GLN A 272 -15.58 -0.57 -1.25
N LYS A 273 -15.83 -1.47 -2.22
CA LYS A 273 -15.78 -1.14 -3.65
C LYS A 273 -16.80 -0.05 -4.02
N LYS A 274 -18.00 -0.12 -3.45
CA LYS A 274 -19.01 0.94 -3.63
C LYS A 274 -18.56 2.28 -3.06
N ALA A 275 -17.96 2.28 -1.87
CA ALA A 275 -17.44 3.52 -1.27
C ALA A 275 -16.33 4.16 -2.11
N LEU A 276 -15.54 3.37 -2.86
CA LEU A 276 -14.55 3.87 -3.81
C LEU A 276 -15.22 4.59 -5.00
N VAL A 277 -16.24 3.97 -5.59
CA VAL A 277 -16.95 4.50 -6.77
C VAL A 277 -17.79 5.74 -6.42
N GLU A 278 -18.31 5.82 -5.20
CA GLU A 278 -19.12 6.94 -4.71
C GLU A 278 -18.26 8.14 -4.25
N ALA A 279 -16.96 7.96 -4.09
CA ALA A 279 -16.06 9.01 -3.63
C ALA A 279 -15.68 9.96 -4.78
N ASN A 280 -15.52 11.25 -4.45
CA ASN A 280 -15.01 12.27 -5.35
C ASN A 280 -13.53 12.62 -5.04
N GLU A 281 -13.00 13.65 -5.71
CA GLU A 281 -11.64 14.15 -5.55
C GLU A 281 -11.29 14.63 -4.13
N GLU A 282 -12.29 15.02 -3.33
CA GLU A 282 -12.16 15.40 -1.93
C GLU A 282 -12.42 14.22 -0.97
N GLY A 283 -12.71 13.03 -1.51
CA GLY A 283 -13.13 11.83 -0.79
C GLY A 283 -12.06 11.17 0.08
N THR A 284 -10.84 11.70 0.15
CA THR A 284 -9.77 11.14 0.99
C THR A 284 -9.27 12.10 2.06
N VAL A 285 -8.72 11.55 3.13
CA VAL A 285 -8.10 12.30 4.23
C VAL A 285 -6.84 11.58 4.71
N ILE A 286 -5.85 12.34 5.16
CA ILE A 286 -4.72 11.75 5.88
C ILE A 286 -5.06 11.75 7.36
N SER A 287 -5.04 10.57 7.96
CA SER A 287 -5.35 10.41 9.38
C SER A 287 -4.40 9.43 10.05
N ARG A 288 -4.21 9.60 11.34
CA ARG A 288 -3.52 8.65 12.21
C ARG A 288 -4.49 7.77 12.99
N SER A 289 -5.78 7.94 12.79
CA SER A 289 -6.86 7.31 13.56
C SER A 289 -6.91 5.78 13.49
N VAL A 290 -6.28 5.15 12.48
CA VAL A 290 -6.29 3.70 12.30
C VAL A 290 -5.03 3.04 12.84
N THR A 291 -3.86 3.50 12.43
CA THR A 291 -2.58 2.83 12.75
C THR A 291 -1.67 3.63 13.68
N GLY A 292 -1.99 4.89 13.95
CA GLY A 292 -1.11 5.80 14.68
C GLY A 292 -0.01 6.44 13.80
N LYS A 293 0.11 6.03 12.55
CA LYS A 293 0.97 6.66 11.54
C LYS A 293 0.12 7.39 10.50
N PRO A 294 0.62 8.49 9.90
CA PRO A 294 -0.09 9.15 8.81
C PRO A 294 -0.38 8.16 7.67
N ALA A 295 -1.65 8.02 7.31
CA ALA A 295 -2.10 7.19 6.21
C ALA A 295 -3.28 7.86 5.51
N ARG A 296 -3.33 7.77 4.17
CA ARG A 296 -4.46 8.27 3.41
C ARG A 296 -5.53 7.19 3.30
N LEU A 297 -6.73 7.56 3.70
CA LEU A 297 -7.91 6.70 3.69
C LEU A 297 -9.11 7.44 3.12
N ILE A 298 -10.13 6.70 2.75
CA ILE A 298 -11.42 7.28 2.36
C ILE A 298 -12.03 7.97 3.58
N ARG A 299 -12.56 9.19 3.40
CA ARG A 299 -13.22 9.92 4.49
C ARG A 299 -14.31 9.07 5.13
N ASN A 300 -14.32 9.02 6.45
CA ASN A 300 -15.26 8.20 7.20
C ASN A 300 -15.54 8.81 8.57
N SER A 301 -16.57 8.30 9.24
CA SER A 301 -17.00 8.82 10.54
C SER A 301 -15.96 8.61 11.65
N TRP A 302 -15.16 7.52 11.58
CA TRP A 302 -14.08 7.26 12.56
C TRP A 302 -12.97 8.30 12.46
N ALA A 303 -12.47 8.57 11.25
CA ALA A 303 -11.45 9.61 11.05
C ALA A 303 -11.94 10.98 11.48
N ARG A 304 -13.20 11.32 11.12
CA ARG A 304 -13.82 12.57 11.51
C ARG A 304 -13.95 12.72 13.03
N ALA A 305 -14.37 11.66 13.73
CA ALA A 305 -14.47 11.69 15.19
C ALA A 305 -13.14 12.02 15.87
N TRP A 306 -12.01 11.54 15.30
CA TRP A 306 -10.69 11.88 15.78
C TRP A 306 -10.29 13.34 15.45
N GLU A 307 -10.62 13.82 14.25
CA GLU A 307 -10.37 15.21 13.84
C GLU A 307 -11.15 16.23 14.71
N GLU A 308 -12.36 15.87 15.12
CA GLU A 308 -13.26 16.71 15.95
C GLU A 308 -12.97 16.58 17.46
N SER A 309 -12.13 15.62 17.86
CA SER A 309 -11.78 15.40 19.27
C SER A 309 -10.59 16.25 19.71
N ASP A 310 -10.48 16.47 21.00
CA ASP A 310 -9.28 17.07 21.60
C ASP A 310 -8.12 16.09 21.77
N PHE A 311 -8.30 14.84 21.31
CA PHE A 311 -7.29 13.79 21.45
C PHE A 311 -6.37 13.71 20.22
N GLU A 312 -5.07 13.56 20.47
CA GLU A 312 -4.12 13.15 19.45
C GLU A 312 -4.08 11.62 19.33
N PRO A 313 -4.17 11.04 18.11
CA PRO A 313 -4.07 9.60 17.94
C PRO A 313 -2.79 9.02 18.53
N LEU A 314 -2.92 7.89 19.22
CA LEU A 314 -1.80 7.20 19.85
C LEU A 314 -0.77 6.72 18.82
N PRO A 315 0.52 6.58 19.20
CA PRO A 315 1.50 5.99 18.32
C PRO A 315 1.21 4.49 18.07
N MET A 316 1.65 3.98 16.92
CA MET A 316 1.61 2.55 16.60
C MET A 316 2.42 1.74 17.66
N PRO A 317 1.93 0.59 18.16
CA PRO A 317 0.70 -0.12 17.77
C PRO A 317 -0.55 0.25 18.57
N PHE A 318 -0.47 1.13 19.56
CA PHE A 318 -1.57 1.42 20.50
C PHE A 318 -2.85 1.92 19.81
N GLN A 319 -2.70 2.74 18.78
CA GLN A 319 -3.86 3.22 18.00
C GLN A 319 -4.61 2.07 17.31
N SER A 320 -3.88 1.07 16.81
CA SER A 320 -4.50 -0.09 16.16
C SER A 320 -5.32 -0.94 17.14
N ILE A 321 -4.97 -0.91 18.43
CA ILE A 321 -5.74 -1.60 19.49
C ILE A 321 -7.12 -0.95 19.66
N LEU A 322 -7.18 0.37 19.54
CA LEU A 322 -8.43 1.12 19.63
C LEU A 322 -9.25 1.02 18.35
N ALA A 323 -8.60 1.15 17.20
CA ALA A 323 -9.25 1.13 15.89
C ALA A 323 -9.73 -0.27 15.50
N GLY A 324 -9.04 -1.34 15.90
CA GLY A 324 -9.35 -2.71 15.50
C GLY A 324 -10.77 -3.17 15.79
N PRO A 325 -11.31 -3.01 17.02
CA PRO A 325 -12.70 -3.32 17.33
C PRO A 325 -13.71 -2.54 16.49
N VAL A 326 -13.45 -1.25 16.24
CA VAL A 326 -14.28 -0.39 15.38
C VAL A 326 -14.31 -0.93 13.95
N GLN A 327 -13.12 -1.20 13.38
CA GLN A 327 -12.97 -1.75 12.03
C GLN A 327 -13.68 -3.11 11.90
N ALA A 328 -13.44 -4.01 12.85
CA ALA A 328 -14.05 -5.34 12.87
C ALA A 328 -15.58 -5.28 12.97
N ALA A 329 -16.13 -4.38 13.79
CA ALA A 329 -17.57 -4.19 13.90
C ALA A 329 -18.17 -3.61 12.62
N ALA A 330 -17.53 -2.58 12.06
CA ALA A 330 -17.93 -1.95 10.81
C ALA A 330 -17.90 -2.94 9.63
N MET A 331 -16.89 -3.78 9.54
CA MET A 331 -16.79 -4.84 8.52
C MET A 331 -17.94 -5.85 8.65
N ARG A 332 -18.22 -6.35 9.85
CA ARG A 332 -19.35 -7.28 10.08
C ARG A 332 -20.69 -6.68 9.69
N GLN A 333 -20.87 -5.37 9.88
CA GLN A 333 -22.10 -4.65 9.56
C GLN A 333 -22.09 -4.04 8.16
N LYS A 334 -21.01 -4.22 7.38
CA LYS A 334 -20.80 -3.66 6.03
C LYS A 334 -20.94 -2.14 5.99
N ARG A 335 -20.42 -1.45 7.03
CA ARG A 335 -20.50 0.01 7.21
C ARG A 335 -19.34 0.70 6.46
N GLY A 336 -19.55 0.99 5.17
CA GLY A 336 -18.59 1.72 4.33
C GLY A 336 -18.36 3.18 4.77
N ASP A 337 -19.29 3.74 5.52
CA ASP A 337 -19.19 5.07 6.12
C ASP A 337 -18.28 5.13 7.37
N VAL A 338 -17.93 3.97 7.94
CA VAL A 338 -17.04 3.84 9.10
C VAL A 338 -15.68 3.23 8.72
N ALA A 339 -15.67 2.18 7.92
CA ALA A 339 -14.46 1.45 7.54
C ALA A 339 -14.38 1.19 6.02
N PRO A 340 -14.29 2.25 5.20
CA PRO A 340 -14.26 2.10 3.74
C PRO A 340 -12.91 1.61 3.21
N GLY A 341 -11.84 1.75 3.98
CA GLY A 341 -10.49 1.36 3.57
C GLY A 341 -9.57 2.53 3.18
N PHE A 342 -8.42 2.18 2.61
CA PHE A 342 -7.40 3.13 2.17
C PHE A 342 -7.53 3.38 0.66
N ALA A 343 -7.37 4.62 0.24
CA ALA A 343 -7.30 4.99 -1.18
C ALA A 343 -6.48 6.27 -1.37
N GLY A 344 -5.85 6.43 -2.54
CA GLY A 344 -5.10 7.62 -2.94
C GLY A 344 -5.99 8.75 -3.47
N GLN A 345 -5.40 9.90 -3.73
CA GLN A 345 -6.11 11.09 -4.23
C GLN A 345 -6.69 10.93 -5.64
N GLY A 346 -6.26 9.90 -6.39
CA GLY A 346 -6.88 9.56 -7.67
C GLY A 346 -8.26 8.87 -7.54
N ILE A 347 -8.84 8.78 -6.35
CA ILE A 347 -10.10 8.08 -6.10
C ILE A 347 -11.25 8.61 -6.95
N GLY A 348 -11.34 9.92 -7.19
CA GLY A 348 -12.37 10.54 -8.03
C GLY A 348 -12.30 10.17 -9.52
N MET A 349 -11.28 9.41 -9.95
CA MET A 349 -11.18 8.85 -11.29
C MET A 349 -11.72 7.42 -11.39
N ILE A 350 -12.20 6.85 -10.28
CA ILE A 350 -12.75 5.49 -10.22
C ILE A 350 -14.26 5.57 -10.42
N GLU A 351 -14.75 5.22 -11.60
CA GLU A 351 -16.14 5.40 -11.99
C GLU A 351 -16.99 4.12 -11.86
N ALA A 352 -16.36 2.94 -11.87
CA ALA A 352 -17.08 1.67 -11.85
C ALA A 352 -16.22 0.52 -11.32
N ILE A 353 -16.88 -0.54 -10.83
CA ILE A 353 -16.27 -1.83 -10.53
C ILE A 353 -16.18 -2.60 -11.85
N ARG A 354 -14.97 -3.09 -12.22
CA ARG A 354 -14.70 -3.74 -13.51
C ARG A 354 -13.62 -4.80 -13.37
N PRO A 355 -13.50 -5.75 -14.31
CA PRO A 355 -12.37 -6.68 -14.36
C PRO A 355 -11.02 -5.94 -14.40
N ALA A 356 -10.02 -6.43 -13.65
CA ALA A 356 -8.68 -5.83 -13.59
C ALA A 356 -8.03 -5.69 -14.98
N ALA A 357 -8.27 -6.65 -15.87
CA ALA A 357 -7.79 -6.60 -17.25
C ALA A 357 -8.35 -5.42 -18.04
N GLU A 358 -9.59 -5.02 -17.80
CA GLU A 358 -10.21 -3.86 -18.44
C GLU A 358 -9.63 -2.55 -17.90
N ILE A 359 -9.46 -2.47 -16.59
CA ILE A 359 -8.81 -1.33 -15.93
C ILE A 359 -7.40 -1.13 -16.49
N LEU A 360 -6.61 -2.20 -16.57
CA LEU A 360 -5.25 -2.13 -17.11
C LEU A 360 -5.25 -1.68 -18.58
N ARG A 361 -6.11 -2.26 -19.40
CA ARG A 361 -6.21 -1.90 -20.84
C ARG A 361 -6.54 -0.42 -21.02
N GLU A 362 -7.51 0.12 -20.31
CA GLU A 362 -7.88 1.53 -20.40
C GLU A 362 -6.77 2.47 -19.98
N ILE A 363 -6.04 2.11 -18.92
CA ILE A 363 -4.87 2.87 -18.46
C ILE A 363 -3.81 2.90 -19.57
N VAL A 364 -3.51 1.76 -20.19
CA VAL A 364 -2.52 1.65 -21.27
C VAL A 364 -2.93 2.47 -22.48
N GLU A 365 -4.14 2.24 -23.00
CA GLU A 365 -4.66 2.97 -24.16
C GLU A 365 -4.71 4.48 -23.91
N GLY A 366 -5.07 4.87 -22.69
CA GLY A 366 -5.08 6.27 -22.26
C GLY A 366 -3.68 6.90 -22.24
N ALA A 367 -2.67 6.13 -21.77
CA ALA A 367 -1.29 6.58 -21.77
C ALA A 367 -0.72 6.72 -23.18
N GLU A 368 -0.97 5.74 -24.06
CA GLU A 368 -0.54 5.78 -25.47
C GLU A 368 -1.16 6.99 -26.19
N ARG A 369 -2.48 7.20 -26.08
CA ARG A 369 -3.15 8.39 -26.66
C ARG A 369 -2.56 9.70 -26.13
N THR A 370 -2.24 9.78 -24.85
CA THR A 370 -1.67 10.99 -24.24
C THR A 370 -0.27 11.27 -24.79
N LEU A 371 0.56 10.23 -24.90
CA LEU A 371 1.93 10.35 -25.43
C LEU A 371 1.94 10.67 -26.93
N GLU A 372 1.06 10.07 -27.71
CA GLU A 372 0.90 10.39 -29.15
C GLU A 372 0.44 11.83 -29.36
N GLY A 373 -0.39 12.37 -28.49
CA GLY A 373 -0.83 13.77 -28.52
C GLY A 373 0.23 14.79 -28.08
N ALA A 374 1.30 14.36 -27.40
CA ALA A 374 2.34 15.25 -26.86
C ALA A 374 3.06 16.12 -27.92
N PRO A 375 3.35 15.64 -29.15
CA PRO A 375 3.93 16.49 -30.20
C PRO A 375 3.08 17.72 -30.55
N GLY A 376 1.79 17.70 -30.31
CA GLY A 376 0.89 18.85 -30.53
C GLY A 376 1.20 20.06 -29.66
N PHE A 377 2.00 19.90 -28.60
CA PHE A 377 2.50 21.00 -27.76
C PHE A 377 3.78 21.68 -28.31
N GLN A 378 4.44 21.07 -29.30
CA GLN A 378 5.56 21.68 -29.98
C GLN A 378 4.99 22.77 -30.90
N ARG A 379 5.45 24.01 -30.75
CA ARG A 379 5.14 25.10 -31.75
C ARG A 379 5.60 24.60 -33.10
N GLY A 380 4.68 24.50 -34.05
CA GLY A 380 5.04 24.30 -35.44
C GLY A 380 6.15 25.27 -35.79
N ALA A 381 7.25 24.74 -36.30
CA ALA A 381 8.29 25.58 -36.93
C ALA A 381 7.61 26.28 -38.09
N GLY A 382 7.21 27.55 -37.88
CA GLY A 382 6.73 28.44 -38.93
C GLY A 382 7.89 28.93 -39.80
#